data_421d8aeaa2cf7b89b7ab19ce49da40b2
#
_entry.id   421d8aeaa2cf7b89b7ab19ce49da40b2
#
_cell.length_a   1.000
_cell.length_b   1.000
_cell.length_c   1.000
_cell.angle_alpha   90.00
_cell.angle_beta   90.00
_cell.angle_gamma   90.00
#
_symmetry.space_group_name_H-M   'P 1'
#
loop_
_entity.id
_entity.type
_entity.pdbx_description
1 polymer ?
#
loop_
_entity_poly.entity_id
_entity_poly.type
_entity_poly.pdbx_seq_one_letter_code
_entity_poly.pdbx_strand_id
1 'polypeptide(L)'
;MVRNRRQNAALSVWLAAAAILAAASPALAQAPETPGQSVAFGRDKGNCLTCHVIAGGDAPGNVAPPLSDMKKRFPDRNELAAIIYDETKRNPLTVMPPFGRNLILTHDEIEAVIDFLYTR
;
A
#
# COMPACT_ATOMS: atom_id res chain seq x y z
N MET A 1 -6.81 72.79 49.12
CA MET A 1 -5.75 73.06 48.15
C MET A 1 -5.14 71.72 47.72
N VAL A 2 -5.49 71.26 46.60
CA VAL A 2 -4.92 70.08 46.15
C VAL A 2 -4.88 69.90 44.66
N ARG A 3 -3.79 69.54 44.14
CA ARG A 3 -3.52 69.49 42.75
C ARG A 3 -3.61 68.04 42.24
N ASN A 4 -4.62 67.84 41.47
CA ASN A 4 -4.84 66.66 40.73
C ASN A 4 -3.79 66.51 39.60
N ARG A 5 -2.96 65.47 39.69
CA ARG A 5 -2.07 65.11 38.58
C ARG A 5 -2.60 63.85 37.93
N ARG A 6 -3.20 64.08 36.80
CA ARG A 6 -3.53 63.01 35.86
C ARG A 6 -2.25 62.40 35.32
N GLN A 7 -1.96 61.21 35.71
CA GLN A 7 -0.92 60.44 35.01
C GLN A 7 -1.61 59.54 34.02
N ASN A 8 -1.51 59.91 32.78
CA ASN A 8 -1.92 59.06 31.65
C ASN A 8 -0.90 57.95 31.53
N ALA A 9 -1.24 56.79 32.06
CA ALA A 9 -0.50 55.59 31.76
C ALA A 9 -0.95 55.09 30.37
N ALA A 10 -0.11 55.32 29.38
CA ALA A 10 -0.28 54.70 28.07
C ALA A 10 -0.05 53.21 28.20
N LEU A 11 -1.12 52.48 28.13
CA LEU A 11 -1.07 51.02 27.97
C LEU A 11 -0.58 50.71 26.55
N SER A 12 0.70 50.41 26.43
CA SER A 12 1.26 49.87 25.22
C SER A 12 0.82 48.42 25.10
N VAL A 13 -0.20 48.20 24.29
CA VAL A 13 -0.62 46.87 23.91
C VAL A 13 0.39 46.31 22.90
N TRP A 14 1.29 45.46 23.35
CA TRP A 14 2.13 44.68 22.47
C TRP A 14 1.30 43.52 21.91
N LEU A 15 0.83 43.73 20.69
CA LEU A 15 0.29 42.64 19.86
C LEU A 15 1.45 41.73 19.46
N ALA A 16 1.66 40.66 20.22
CA ALA A 16 2.51 39.57 19.80
C ALA A 16 1.78 38.79 18.70
N ALA A 17 2.07 39.11 17.48
CA ALA A 17 1.67 38.30 16.33
C ALA A 17 2.46 37.00 16.35
N ALA A 18 1.88 35.95 16.96
CA ALA A 18 2.39 34.59 16.86
C ALA A 18 2.14 34.12 15.44
N ALA A 19 3.14 34.21 14.57
CA ALA A 19 3.14 33.58 13.27
C ALA A 19 3.21 32.07 13.48
N ILE A 20 2.06 31.40 13.41
CA ILE A 20 2.00 29.95 13.35
C ILE A 20 2.48 29.55 11.97
N LEU A 21 3.76 29.21 11.83
CA LEU A 21 4.26 28.48 10.67
C LEU A 21 3.62 27.08 10.71
N ALA A 22 2.51 26.91 10.01
CA ALA A 22 2.00 25.60 9.69
C ALA A 22 3.05 24.91 8.81
N ALA A 23 3.87 24.06 9.43
CA ALA A 23 4.75 23.15 8.72
C ALA A 23 3.84 22.19 7.93
N ALA A 24 3.60 22.50 6.66
CA ALA A 24 2.99 21.59 5.72
C ALA A 24 3.98 20.43 5.54
N SER A 25 3.80 19.37 6.30
CA SER A 25 4.49 18.11 6.04
C SER A 25 4.11 17.69 4.61
N PRO A 26 5.08 17.43 3.72
CA PRO A 26 4.75 16.86 2.43
C PRO A 26 4.11 15.50 2.71
N ALA A 27 2.81 15.39 2.51
CA ALA A 27 2.17 14.11 2.41
C ALA A 27 2.90 13.37 1.28
N LEU A 28 3.62 12.31 1.61
CA LEU A 28 4.19 11.41 0.61
C LEU A 28 2.99 10.88 -0.17
N ALA A 29 2.75 11.46 -1.35
CA ALA A 29 1.73 10.99 -2.26
C ALA A 29 2.10 9.56 -2.62
N GLN A 30 1.35 8.62 -2.08
CA GLN A 30 1.49 7.22 -2.45
C GLN A 30 1.16 7.14 -3.94
N ALA A 31 2.02 6.47 -4.69
CA ALA A 31 1.73 6.22 -6.10
C ALA A 31 0.36 5.52 -6.21
N PRO A 32 -0.47 5.89 -7.19
CA PRO A 32 -1.78 5.29 -7.34
C PRO A 32 -1.65 3.77 -7.45
N GLU A 33 -2.49 3.04 -6.73
CA GLU A 33 -2.53 1.59 -6.81
C GLU A 33 -2.85 1.13 -8.23
N THR A 34 -2.09 0.17 -8.72
CA THR A 34 -2.41 -0.48 -9.99
C THR A 34 -3.55 -1.49 -9.78
N PRO A 35 -4.36 -1.79 -10.82
CA PRO A 35 -5.39 -2.82 -10.71
C PRO A 35 -4.87 -4.14 -10.15
N GLY A 36 -3.69 -4.58 -10.57
CA GLY A 36 -3.08 -5.80 -10.07
C GLY A 36 -2.65 -5.73 -8.61
N GLN A 37 -2.21 -4.57 -8.13
CA GLN A 37 -1.90 -4.36 -6.73
C GLN A 37 -3.16 -4.44 -5.87
N SER A 38 -4.23 -3.76 -6.27
CA SER A 38 -5.50 -3.80 -5.56
C SER A 38 -6.07 -5.21 -5.48
N VAL A 39 -5.97 -6.00 -6.56
CA VAL A 39 -6.38 -7.42 -6.55
C VAL A 39 -5.47 -8.26 -5.65
N ALA A 40 -4.15 -8.11 -5.75
CA ALA A 40 -3.20 -8.90 -4.96
C ALA A 40 -3.30 -8.62 -3.46
N PHE A 41 -3.55 -7.36 -3.07
CA PHE A 41 -3.62 -6.95 -1.66
C PHE A 41 -5.04 -7.00 -1.09
N GLY A 42 -6.07 -6.97 -1.95
CA GLY A 42 -7.47 -7.00 -1.56
C GLY A 42 -7.81 -8.27 -0.79
N ARG A 43 -8.35 -8.13 0.43
CA ARG A 43 -8.71 -9.26 1.32
C ARG A 43 -9.89 -10.06 0.80
N ASP A 44 -10.70 -9.46 -0.03
CA ASP A 44 -11.86 -10.04 -0.70
C ASP A 44 -11.53 -10.61 -2.09
N LYS A 45 -10.26 -10.53 -2.49
CA LYS A 45 -9.73 -10.98 -3.79
C LYS A 45 -8.54 -11.93 -3.62
N GLY A 46 -7.37 -11.56 -4.11
CA GLY A 46 -6.18 -12.39 -4.06
C GLY A 46 -5.64 -12.61 -2.66
N ASN A 47 -5.68 -11.57 -1.83
CA ASN A 47 -5.18 -11.59 -0.44
C ASN A 47 -3.79 -12.23 -0.30
N CYS A 48 -2.92 -11.98 -1.28
CA CYS A 48 -1.60 -12.64 -1.40
C CYS A 48 -0.70 -12.32 -0.20
N LEU A 49 -0.88 -11.15 0.43
CA LEU A 49 -0.13 -10.75 1.62
C LEU A 49 -0.37 -11.64 2.83
N THR A 50 -1.46 -12.39 2.90
CA THR A 50 -1.69 -13.34 4.01
C THR A 50 -0.57 -14.37 4.10
N CYS A 51 0.04 -14.75 2.98
CA CYS A 51 1.06 -15.78 2.93
C CYS A 51 2.42 -15.27 2.43
N HIS A 52 2.43 -14.32 1.49
CA HIS A 52 3.62 -13.87 0.79
C HIS A 52 4.10 -12.49 1.28
N VAL A 53 5.42 -12.32 1.32
CA VAL A 53 6.03 -10.99 1.39
C VAL A 53 6.06 -10.39 -0.02
N ILE A 54 5.45 -9.22 -0.18
CA ILE A 54 5.44 -8.45 -1.44
C ILE A 54 5.81 -7.01 -1.11
N ALA A 55 6.76 -6.44 -1.85
CA ALA A 55 7.18 -5.06 -1.65
C ALA A 55 6.00 -4.07 -1.82
N GLY A 56 5.84 -3.17 -0.85
CA GLY A 56 4.74 -2.21 -0.80
C GLY A 56 3.47 -2.72 -0.12
N GLY A 57 3.47 -3.95 0.40
CA GLY A 57 2.37 -4.50 1.19
C GLY A 57 2.57 -4.30 2.69
N ASP A 58 1.48 -4.13 3.41
CA ASP A 58 1.46 -3.97 4.87
C ASP A 58 1.28 -5.32 5.58
N ALA A 59 2.04 -5.52 6.65
CA ALA A 59 1.95 -6.70 7.51
C ALA A 59 1.90 -8.04 6.74
N PRO A 60 2.88 -8.33 5.87
CA PRO A 60 2.88 -9.53 5.06
C PRO A 60 3.08 -10.80 5.90
N GLY A 61 2.47 -11.91 5.47
CA GLY A 61 2.74 -13.23 6.01
C GLY A 61 4.12 -13.76 5.61
N ASN A 62 4.52 -14.85 6.23
CA ASN A 62 5.78 -15.53 5.98
C ASN A 62 5.62 -17.04 5.74
N VAL A 63 4.41 -17.46 5.38
CA VAL A 63 4.04 -18.88 5.17
C VAL A 63 4.54 -19.38 3.81
N ALA A 64 4.67 -18.48 2.84
CA ALA A 64 5.05 -18.77 1.46
C ALA A 64 6.28 -17.94 1.04
N PRO A 65 6.97 -18.31 -0.05
CA PRO A 65 8.15 -17.59 -0.53
C PRO A 65 7.84 -16.12 -0.85
N PRO A 66 8.80 -15.19 -0.61
CA PRO A 66 8.66 -13.81 -1.05
C PRO A 66 8.44 -13.71 -2.57
N LEU A 67 7.57 -12.80 -2.96
CA LEU A 67 7.30 -12.51 -4.38
C LEU A 67 8.15 -11.31 -4.83
N SER A 68 9.44 -11.55 -4.96
CA SER A 68 10.44 -10.62 -5.51
C SER A 68 11.10 -11.18 -6.75
N ASP A 69 11.62 -10.31 -7.61
CA ASP A 69 12.28 -10.68 -8.88
C ASP A 69 11.41 -11.58 -9.77
N MET A 70 10.10 -11.38 -9.73
CA MET A 70 9.15 -12.33 -10.31
C MET A 70 9.33 -12.50 -11.81
N LYS A 71 9.63 -11.43 -12.54
CA LYS A 71 9.88 -11.52 -13.98
C LYS A 71 11.14 -12.33 -14.32
N LYS A 72 12.15 -12.29 -13.45
CA LYS A 72 13.39 -13.08 -13.63
C LYS A 72 13.17 -14.55 -13.27
N ARG A 73 12.39 -14.80 -12.22
CA ARG A 73 12.10 -16.17 -11.74
C ARG A 73 11.12 -16.91 -12.64
N PHE A 74 10.18 -16.19 -13.23
CA PHE A 74 9.15 -16.68 -14.13
C PHE A 74 9.12 -15.83 -15.41
N PRO A 75 10.13 -16.00 -16.29
CA PRO A 75 10.18 -15.24 -17.54
C PRO A 75 9.02 -15.56 -18.50
N ASP A 76 8.50 -16.80 -18.42
CA ASP A 76 7.28 -17.19 -19.12
C ASP A 76 6.05 -16.78 -18.30
N ARG A 77 5.33 -15.81 -18.82
CA ARG A 77 4.09 -15.30 -18.23
C ARG A 77 3.03 -16.40 -18.06
N ASN A 78 2.94 -17.32 -19.01
CA ASN A 78 1.96 -18.39 -18.96
C ASN A 78 2.24 -19.38 -17.84
N GLU A 79 3.51 -19.61 -17.49
CA GLU A 79 3.87 -20.43 -16.34
C GLU A 79 3.35 -19.79 -15.04
N LEU A 80 3.60 -18.49 -14.84
CA LEU A 80 3.12 -17.79 -13.66
C LEU A 80 1.58 -17.73 -13.61
N ALA A 81 0.94 -17.53 -14.76
CA ALA A 81 -0.52 -17.57 -14.85
C ALA A 81 -1.08 -18.94 -14.47
N ALA A 82 -0.47 -20.03 -14.92
CA ALA A 82 -0.87 -21.38 -14.58
C ALA A 82 -0.73 -21.66 -13.06
N ILE A 83 0.34 -21.17 -12.44
CA ILE A 83 0.58 -21.28 -10.99
C ILE A 83 -0.53 -20.56 -10.22
N ILE A 84 -0.84 -19.30 -10.56
CA ILE A 84 -1.88 -18.55 -9.89
C ILE A 84 -3.26 -19.18 -10.15
N TYR A 85 -3.48 -19.66 -11.36
CA TYR A 85 -4.73 -20.32 -11.72
C TYR A 85 -4.97 -21.59 -10.87
N ASP A 86 -3.98 -22.48 -10.76
CA ASP A 86 -4.08 -23.72 -10.00
C ASP A 86 -2.71 -24.33 -9.66
N GLU A 87 -2.10 -23.88 -8.56
CA GLU A 87 -0.82 -24.41 -8.09
C GLU A 87 -0.87 -25.89 -7.72
N THR A 88 -2.05 -26.45 -7.45
CA THR A 88 -2.17 -27.88 -7.11
C THR A 88 -1.71 -28.81 -8.24
N LYS A 89 -1.67 -28.31 -9.48
CA LYS A 89 -1.17 -29.05 -10.62
C LYS A 89 0.34 -29.28 -10.56
N ARG A 90 1.08 -28.30 -10.01
CA ARG A 90 2.53 -28.38 -9.85
C ARG A 90 2.93 -28.92 -8.48
N ASN A 91 2.23 -28.49 -7.44
CA ASN A 91 2.45 -28.89 -6.06
C ASN A 91 1.11 -29.34 -5.42
N PRO A 92 0.79 -30.63 -5.43
CA PRO A 92 -0.47 -31.14 -4.86
C PRO A 92 -0.65 -30.87 -3.37
N LEU A 93 0.44 -30.57 -2.65
CA LEU A 93 0.41 -30.30 -1.20
C LEU A 93 0.35 -28.79 -0.89
N THR A 94 0.20 -27.95 -1.91
CA THR A 94 0.13 -26.50 -1.70
C THR A 94 -1.08 -26.10 -0.88
N VAL A 95 -0.90 -25.08 -0.05
CA VAL A 95 -2.01 -24.38 0.63
C VAL A 95 -2.45 -23.13 -0.14
N MET A 96 -1.78 -22.80 -1.24
CA MET A 96 -2.16 -21.68 -2.10
C MET A 96 -3.50 -21.99 -2.75
N PRO A 97 -4.51 -21.10 -2.62
CA PRO A 97 -5.80 -21.33 -3.25
C PRO A 97 -5.68 -21.40 -4.78
N PRO A 98 -6.43 -22.27 -5.45
CA PRO A 98 -6.48 -22.31 -6.91
C PRO A 98 -7.39 -21.19 -7.42
N PHE A 99 -6.83 -19.97 -7.51
CA PHE A 99 -7.58 -18.74 -7.71
C PHE A 99 -8.43 -18.73 -8.97
N GLY A 100 -7.91 -19.22 -10.09
CA GLY A 100 -8.67 -19.29 -11.34
C GLY A 100 -9.64 -20.46 -11.37
N ARG A 101 -9.19 -21.66 -10.99
CA ARG A 101 -10.04 -22.86 -11.01
C ARG A 101 -11.30 -22.71 -10.13
N ASN A 102 -11.15 -22.06 -8.98
CA ASN A 102 -12.26 -21.85 -8.05
C ASN A 102 -12.97 -20.51 -8.27
N LEU A 103 -12.68 -19.81 -9.37
CA LEU A 103 -13.31 -18.53 -9.74
C LEU A 103 -13.18 -17.45 -8.64
N ILE A 104 -12.11 -17.50 -7.85
CA ILE A 104 -11.78 -16.46 -6.87
C ILE A 104 -11.30 -15.21 -7.61
N LEU A 105 -10.50 -15.40 -8.66
CA LEU A 105 -10.05 -14.36 -9.58
C LEU A 105 -10.47 -14.70 -11.00
N THR A 106 -10.85 -13.69 -11.75
CA THR A 106 -11.04 -13.79 -13.20
C THR A 106 -9.70 -13.91 -13.92
N HIS A 107 -9.73 -14.28 -15.20
CA HIS A 107 -8.53 -14.30 -16.04
C HIS A 107 -7.85 -12.92 -16.09
N ASP A 108 -8.63 -11.86 -16.30
CA ASP A 108 -8.10 -10.49 -16.38
C ASP A 108 -7.48 -10.03 -15.04
N GLU A 109 -8.06 -10.43 -13.91
CA GLU A 109 -7.49 -10.15 -12.59
C GLU A 109 -6.17 -10.90 -12.38
N ILE A 110 -6.05 -12.15 -12.84
CA ILE A 110 -4.79 -12.90 -12.79
C ILE A 110 -3.74 -12.19 -13.65
N GLU A 111 -4.09 -11.77 -14.86
CA GLU A 111 -3.17 -11.05 -15.74
C GLU A 111 -2.71 -9.72 -15.11
N ALA A 112 -3.62 -8.97 -14.50
CA ALA A 112 -3.29 -7.73 -13.80
C ALA A 112 -2.35 -7.98 -12.60
N VAL A 113 -2.58 -9.06 -11.85
CA VAL A 113 -1.68 -9.46 -10.74
C VAL A 113 -0.29 -9.78 -11.27
N ILE A 114 -0.17 -10.48 -12.40
CA ILE A 114 1.13 -10.78 -12.99
C ILE A 114 1.86 -9.50 -13.42
N ASP A 115 1.15 -8.55 -14.05
CA ASP A 115 1.72 -7.25 -14.42
C ASP A 115 2.29 -6.53 -13.19
N PHE A 116 1.53 -6.52 -12.10
CA PHE A 116 1.98 -5.96 -10.84
C PHE A 116 3.20 -6.70 -10.29
N LEU A 117 3.17 -8.03 -10.20
CA LEU A 117 4.27 -8.83 -9.67
C LEU A 117 5.55 -8.71 -10.50
N TYR A 118 5.45 -8.48 -11.81
CA TYR A 118 6.62 -8.29 -12.68
C TYR A 118 7.35 -6.97 -12.43
N THR A 119 6.79 -6.09 -11.63
CA THR A 119 7.46 -4.87 -11.15
C THR A 119 8.15 -5.05 -9.79
N ARG A 120 8.12 -6.24 -9.20
CA ARG A 120 8.62 -6.55 -7.86
C ARG A 120 9.87 -7.41 -7.87
#